data_2e390eff3a8112b5860f880a6d8c9e6d
#
_entry.id   2e390eff3a8112b5860f880a6d8c9e6d
#
_cell.length_a   1.000
_cell.length_b   1.000
_cell.length_c   1.000
_cell.angle_alpha   90.00
_cell.angle_beta   90.00
_cell.angle_gamma   90.00
#
_symmetry.space_group_name_H-M   'P 1'
#
loop_
_entity.id
_entity.type
_entity.pdbx_description
1 polymer ?
#
loop_
_entity_poly.entity_id
_entity_poly.type
_entity_poly.pdbx_seq_one_letter_code
_entity_poly.pdbx_strand_id
1 'polypeptide(L)'
;ILAFNDVWEGRGQIGYFIPAYLALNEYKDKLGMSDVEAAKSELIKTRKVKGGASKGSEALNKEIQYRPLVPSEMFLTKTANIFPTTELRRRLSEIQTHKIYELLEKKVNLFFDPTAKVYNGVNYDIDAARTAISTFPYDGDDREGSVVIYEFPKLINDQIPEGAYIIGCDPFKDDSATGQSLAAVYVMKTSKHPSTIGYDEIVASYIGRPYLGKNEVNEIMYKLSLFYGNAKIYFENAVGNVKDYFERIRRLDLLARQPVTIFNKKASYDSGPQVVYGYPMSNDKVKWEALQYLRMWLLEERSENVRNLDLISDPALIQELISFNMDGNFDRVMGFTGCIIGLQETQNLNKRRQEFFSEENQFSKDMDKFIVNNKKLFNAQFSQTKTILY
;
A
#
# COMPACT_ATOMS: atom_id res chain seq x y z
N ILE A 1 -20.90 -16.63 -19.63
CA ILE A 1 -21.17 -15.18 -19.75
C ILE A 1 -20.39 -14.70 -20.97
N LEU A 2 -21.11 -14.11 -21.94
CA LEU A 2 -20.45 -13.49 -23.11
C LEU A 2 -19.80 -12.19 -22.64
N ALA A 3 -18.50 -12.03 -22.90
CA ALA A 3 -17.74 -10.82 -22.61
C ALA A 3 -17.82 -9.87 -23.80
N PHE A 4 -18.06 -8.60 -23.55
CA PHE A 4 -18.11 -7.54 -24.55
C PHE A 4 -17.08 -6.47 -24.19
N ASN A 5 -16.60 -5.76 -25.20
CA ASN A 5 -15.78 -4.56 -24.96
C ASN A 5 -16.64 -3.51 -24.23
N ASP A 6 -16.05 -2.89 -23.23
CA ASP A 6 -16.73 -1.86 -22.47
C ASP A 6 -16.83 -0.57 -23.30
N VAL A 7 -18.07 -0.29 -23.76
CA VAL A 7 -18.38 0.94 -24.54
C VAL A 7 -18.91 2.07 -23.66
N TRP A 8 -19.12 1.84 -22.36
CA TRP A 8 -19.69 2.84 -21.44
C TRP A 8 -18.59 3.57 -20.64
N GLU A 9 -17.59 2.83 -20.17
CA GLU A 9 -16.46 3.35 -19.40
C GLU A 9 -15.15 3.37 -20.20
N GLY A 10 -15.18 2.79 -21.41
CA GLY A 10 -14.11 2.92 -22.42
C GLY A 10 -12.90 2.02 -22.19
N ARG A 11 -12.89 1.14 -21.16
CA ARG A 11 -11.75 0.29 -20.85
C ARG A 11 -12.20 -1.10 -20.41
N GLY A 12 -11.47 -2.12 -20.86
CA GLY A 12 -11.66 -3.51 -20.45
C GLY A 12 -12.80 -4.23 -21.12
N GLN A 13 -13.25 -5.32 -20.50
CA GLN A 13 -14.40 -6.14 -20.95
C GLN A 13 -15.42 -6.26 -19.83
N ILE A 14 -16.70 -6.30 -20.22
CA ILE A 14 -17.84 -6.48 -19.33
C ILE A 14 -18.69 -7.66 -19.77
N GLY A 15 -19.52 -8.15 -18.87
CA GLY A 15 -20.63 -9.04 -19.21
C GLY A 15 -21.74 -8.30 -19.95
N TYR A 16 -22.79 -9.02 -20.35
CA TYR A 16 -23.95 -8.42 -20.96
C TYR A 16 -24.60 -7.40 -20.00
N PHE A 17 -24.73 -6.16 -20.43
CA PHE A 17 -25.26 -5.05 -19.65
C PHE A 17 -26.35 -4.30 -20.42
N ILE A 18 -27.46 -4.04 -19.77
CA ILE A 18 -28.54 -3.20 -20.32
C ILE A 18 -28.66 -1.96 -19.43
N PRO A 19 -28.30 -0.77 -19.92
CA PRO A 19 -28.46 0.46 -19.17
C PRO A 19 -29.93 0.75 -18.86
N ALA A 20 -30.19 1.36 -17.71
CA ALA A 20 -31.56 1.64 -17.26
C ALA A 20 -32.39 2.51 -18.23
N TYR A 21 -31.71 3.41 -18.96
CA TYR A 21 -32.42 4.27 -19.95
C TYR A 21 -32.98 3.49 -21.16
N LEU A 22 -32.52 2.25 -21.40
CA LEU A 22 -33.14 1.37 -22.40
C LEU A 22 -34.27 0.52 -21.82
N ALA A 23 -34.40 0.43 -20.49
CA ALA A 23 -35.42 -0.38 -19.80
C ALA A 23 -36.68 0.40 -19.41
N LEU A 24 -36.65 1.74 -19.42
CA LEU A 24 -37.80 2.58 -19.02
C LEU A 24 -38.90 2.53 -20.06
N ASN A 25 -40.02 1.89 -19.73
CA ASN A 25 -41.17 1.70 -20.63
C ASN A 25 -41.87 3.03 -21.01
N GLU A 26 -41.84 4.01 -20.11
CA GLU A 26 -42.46 5.33 -20.28
C GLU A 26 -41.81 6.17 -21.39
N TYR A 27 -40.59 5.82 -21.76
CA TYR A 27 -39.78 6.47 -22.78
C TYR A 27 -39.57 5.60 -24.02
N LYS A 28 -40.48 4.62 -24.26
CA LYS A 28 -40.49 3.78 -25.45
C LYS A 28 -41.62 4.15 -26.40
N ASP A 29 -41.31 4.14 -27.68
CA ASP A 29 -42.31 4.27 -28.71
C ASP A 29 -43.14 2.96 -28.88
N LYS A 30 -44.10 2.99 -29.79
CA LYS A 30 -44.98 1.82 -30.09
C LYS A 30 -44.19 0.62 -30.66
N LEU A 31 -43.01 0.82 -31.13
CA LEU A 31 -42.09 -0.22 -31.65
C LEU A 31 -41.10 -0.71 -30.59
N GLY A 32 -41.14 -0.16 -29.37
CA GLY A 32 -40.26 -0.51 -28.28
C GLY A 32 -38.88 0.20 -28.31
N MET A 33 -38.70 1.17 -29.20
CA MET A 33 -37.44 1.95 -29.24
C MET A 33 -37.45 3.02 -28.15
N SER A 34 -36.39 3.12 -27.39
CA SER A 34 -36.24 4.07 -26.27
C SER A 34 -35.81 5.46 -26.77
N ASP A 35 -36.48 6.51 -26.28
CA ASP A 35 -35.95 7.87 -26.32
C ASP A 35 -34.83 7.99 -25.24
N VAL A 36 -33.60 7.75 -25.69
CA VAL A 36 -32.42 7.65 -24.82
C VAL A 36 -32.12 8.95 -24.08
N GLU A 37 -32.29 10.09 -24.75
CA GLU A 37 -31.95 11.39 -24.16
C GLU A 37 -32.98 11.81 -23.11
N ALA A 38 -34.29 11.63 -23.40
CA ALA A 38 -35.33 11.90 -22.44
C ALA A 38 -35.24 10.96 -21.22
N ALA A 39 -34.98 9.67 -21.44
CA ALA A 39 -34.82 8.67 -20.36
C ALA A 39 -33.60 8.95 -19.46
N LYS A 40 -32.44 9.31 -20.04
CA LYS A 40 -31.26 9.72 -19.26
C LYS A 40 -31.50 10.97 -18.45
N SER A 41 -32.15 11.98 -19.06
CA SER A 41 -32.46 13.24 -18.39
C SER A 41 -33.35 13.02 -17.14
N GLU A 42 -34.35 12.17 -17.23
CA GLU A 42 -35.25 11.84 -16.10
C GLU A 42 -34.48 11.06 -15.00
N LEU A 43 -33.64 10.10 -15.35
CA LEU A 43 -32.80 9.38 -14.39
C LEU A 43 -31.86 10.32 -13.64
N ILE A 44 -31.22 11.25 -14.33
CA ILE A 44 -30.33 12.26 -13.73
C ILE A 44 -31.12 13.18 -12.79
N LYS A 45 -32.33 13.63 -13.21
CA LYS A 45 -33.21 14.46 -12.40
C LYS A 45 -33.62 13.73 -11.11
N THR A 46 -34.05 12.47 -11.22
CA THR A 46 -34.39 11.62 -10.08
C THR A 46 -33.23 11.45 -9.09
N ARG A 47 -32.02 11.25 -9.61
CA ARG A 47 -30.80 11.18 -8.79
C ARG A 47 -30.50 12.48 -8.04
N LYS A 48 -30.66 13.64 -8.69
CA LYS A 48 -30.49 14.96 -8.06
C LYS A 48 -31.48 15.16 -6.91
N VAL A 49 -32.73 14.80 -7.10
CA VAL A 49 -33.78 14.91 -6.05
C VAL A 49 -33.44 14.00 -4.87
N LYS A 50 -33.06 12.74 -5.12
CA LYS A 50 -32.71 11.80 -4.05
C LYS A 50 -31.42 12.18 -3.33
N GLY A 51 -30.44 12.78 -4.02
CA GLY A 51 -29.20 13.25 -3.42
C GLY A 51 -29.35 14.48 -2.51
N GLY A 52 -30.36 15.30 -2.74
CA GLY A 52 -30.66 16.50 -1.95
C GLY A 52 -31.46 16.26 -0.65
N ALA A 53 -31.93 15.04 -0.39
CA ALA A 53 -32.73 14.71 0.80
C ALA A 53 -31.80 14.46 2.03
N SER A 54 -32.28 14.71 3.26
CA SER A 54 -31.49 14.58 4.51
C SER A 54 -30.98 13.17 4.86
N LYS A 55 -31.47 12.13 4.18
CA LYS A 55 -30.94 10.75 4.15
C LYS A 55 -30.50 10.37 2.73
N GLY A 56 -30.00 11.34 1.97
CA GLY A 56 -29.89 11.27 0.53
C GLY A 56 -28.89 10.23 0.01
N SER A 57 -27.83 9.92 0.75
CA SER A 57 -26.80 9.04 0.24
C SER A 57 -27.26 7.59 0.04
N GLU A 58 -28.03 7.03 0.96
CA GLU A 58 -28.56 5.66 0.82
C GLU A 58 -29.64 5.54 -0.26
N ALA A 59 -30.57 6.51 -0.31
CA ALA A 59 -31.61 6.54 -1.32
C ALA A 59 -31.05 6.78 -2.73
N LEU A 60 -30.01 7.62 -2.83
CA LEU A 60 -29.29 7.86 -4.08
C LEU A 60 -28.52 6.60 -4.52
N ASN A 61 -27.78 5.95 -3.63
CA ASN A 61 -27.04 4.74 -3.95
C ASN A 61 -27.96 3.59 -4.40
N LYS A 62 -29.11 3.42 -3.75
CA LYS A 62 -30.13 2.47 -4.19
C LYS A 62 -30.66 2.80 -5.58
N GLU A 63 -30.94 4.08 -5.86
CA GLU A 63 -31.41 4.49 -7.18
C GLU A 63 -30.38 4.21 -8.26
N ILE A 64 -29.11 4.55 -8.02
CA ILE A 64 -28.01 4.31 -8.95
C ILE A 64 -27.82 2.80 -9.20
N GLN A 65 -27.85 1.98 -8.16
CA GLN A 65 -27.68 0.53 -8.26
C GLN A 65 -28.82 -0.17 -9.00
N TYR A 66 -30.08 0.22 -8.73
CA TYR A 66 -31.26 -0.39 -9.37
C TYR A 66 -31.52 0.14 -10.78
N ARG A 67 -31.02 1.34 -11.08
CA ARG A 67 -31.18 1.99 -12.40
C ARG A 67 -29.84 2.50 -12.92
N PRO A 68 -28.89 1.58 -13.20
CA PRO A 68 -27.53 1.94 -13.59
C PRO A 68 -27.51 2.51 -15.03
N LEU A 69 -26.70 3.56 -15.22
CA LEU A 69 -26.39 4.12 -16.53
C LEU A 69 -25.15 3.46 -17.14
N VAL A 70 -24.25 3.01 -16.28
CA VAL A 70 -22.99 2.33 -16.64
C VAL A 70 -22.80 1.07 -15.78
N PRO A 71 -22.02 0.08 -16.24
CA PRO A 71 -21.86 -1.21 -15.56
C PRO A 71 -21.40 -1.11 -14.09
N SER A 72 -20.46 -0.21 -13.79
CA SER A 72 -19.90 -0.03 -12.44
C SER A 72 -20.96 0.36 -11.39
N GLU A 73 -22.01 1.06 -11.80
CA GLU A 73 -23.09 1.49 -10.91
C GLU A 73 -23.92 0.33 -10.33
N MET A 74 -23.96 -0.84 -10.98
CA MET A 74 -24.68 -2.02 -10.47
C MET A 74 -24.10 -2.56 -9.16
N PHE A 75 -22.85 -2.26 -8.88
CA PHE A 75 -22.06 -2.87 -7.81
C PHE A 75 -21.81 -1.92 -6.63
N LEU A 76 -22.60 -0.86 -6.48
CA LEU A 76 -22.52 0.01 -5.32
C LEU A 76 -22.83 -0.79 -4.05
N THR A 77 -21.83 -0.92 -3.16
CA THR A 77 -21.98 -1.61 -1.89
C THR A 77 -22.76 -0.75 -0.90
N LYS A 78 -23.61 -1.39 -0.10
CA LYS A 78 -24.44 -0.72 0.94
C LYS A 78 -23.59 -0.19 2.11
N THR A 79 -22.40 -0.73 2.33
CA THR A 79 -21.45 -0.28 3.34
C THR A 79 -20.57 0.82 2.75
N ALA A 80 -20.39 1.90 3.49
CA ALA A 80 -19.52 3.00 3.09
C ALA A 80 -18.07 2.51 3.04
N ASN A 81 -17.66 1.98 1.87
CA ASN A 81 -16.27 1.67 1.62
C ASN A 81 -15.48 2.98 1.55
N ILE A 82 -14.36 3.05 2.25
CA ILE A 82 -13.50 4.24 2.29
C ILE A 82 -12.66 4.39 1.02
N PHE A 83 -12.50 3.33 0.23
CA PHE A 83 -11.67 3.31 -0.97
C PHE A 83 -12.46 3.70 -2.24
N PRO A 84 -11.77 4.16 -3.30
CA PRO A 84 -12.37 4.59 -4.57
C PRO A 84 -12.81 3.38 -5.41
N THR A 85 -13.95 2.78 -5.04
CA THR A 85 -14.40 1.49 -5.60
C THR A 85 -14.71 1.54 -7.11
N THR A 86 -15.12 2.68 -7.65
CA THR A 86 -15.37 2.84 -9.08
C THR A 86 -14.08 2.72 -9.89
N GLU A 87 -13.05 3.45 -9.48
CA GLU A 87 -11.74 3.45 -10.11
C GLU A 87 -11.03 2.09 -9.95
N LEU A 88 -11.16 1.48 -8.77
CA LEU A 88 -10.62 0.14 -8.51
C LEU A 88 -11.27 -0.93 -9.40
N ARG A 89 -12.59 -0.85 -9.64
CA ARG A 89 -13.28 -1.76 -10.56
C ARG A 89 -12.82 -1.58 -12.00
N ARG A 90 -12.63 -0.34 -12.45
CA ARG A 90 -12.05 -0.05 -13.76
C ARG A 90 -10.67 -0.71 -13.87
N ARG A 91 -9.79 -0.50 -12.86
CA ARG A 91 -8.45 -1.10 -12.85
C ARG A 91 -8.49 -2.63 -12.86
N LEU A 92 -9.38 -3.23 -12.07
CA LEU A 92 -9.57 -4.68 -12.06
C LEU A 92 -9.96 -5.22 -13.44
N SER A 93 -10.91 -4.56 -14.12
CA SER A 93 -11.32 -4.93 -15.47
C SER A 93 -10.16 -4.81 -16.48
N GLU A 94 -9.35 -3.76 -16.40
CA GLU A 94 -8.16 -3.59 -17.26
C GLU A 94 -7.15 -4.74 -17.06
N ILE A 95 -6.84 -5.09 -15.80
CA ILE A 95 -5.90 -6.18 -15.48
C ILE A 95 -6.42 -7.51 -16.01
N GLN A 96 -7.70 -7.82 -15.78
CA GLN A 96 -8.30 -9.08 -16.20
C GLN A 96 -8.41 -9.19 -17.73
N THR A 97 -8.67 -8.07 -18.41
CA THR A 97 -8.75 -8.03 -19.88
C THR A 97 -7.39 -8.24 -20.53
N HIS A 98 -6.37 -7.56 -20.02
CA HIS A 98 -5.03 -7.58 -20.61
C HIS A 98 -4.13 -8.66 -20.00
N LYS A 99 -4.60 -9.38 -18.96
CA LYS A 99 -3.84 -10.40 -18.23
C LYS A 99 -2.46 -9.90 -17.77
N ILE A 100 -2.39 -8.63 -17.37
CA ILE A 100 -1.14 -7.95 -17.02
C ILE A 100 -0.39 -8.72 -15.93
N TYR A 101 -1.12 -9.25 -14.94
CA TYR A 101 -0.55 -10.03 -13.84
C TYR A 101 0.14 -11.31 -14.35
N GLU A 102 -0.43 -12.01 -15.35
CA GLU A 102 0.17 -13.23 -15.91
C GLU A 102 1.50 -12.95 -16.59
N LEU A 103 1.69 -11.75 -17.14
CA LEU A 103 2.91 -11.34 -17.81
C LEU A 103 4.02 -10.94 -16.83
N LEU A 104 3.66 -10.37 -15.69
CA LEU A 104 4.61 -9.82 -14.72
C LEU A 104 4.99 -10.85 -13.64
N GLU A 105 4.08 -11.76 -13.27
CA GLU A 105 4.28 -12.69 -12.19
C GLU A 105 5.39 -13.73 -12.44
N LYS A 106 6.32 -13.79 -11.48
CA LYS A 106 7.27 -14.91 -11.37
C LYS A 106 7.02 -15.59 -10.04
N LYS A 107 6.44 -16.79 -10.08
CA LYS A 107 6.23 -17.62 -8.89
C LYS A 107 7.56 -18.31 -8.55
N VAL A 108 8.04 -18.07 -7.34
CA VAL A 108 9.36 -18.53 -6.92
C VAL A 108 9.35 -19.15 -5.53
N ASN A 109 10.28 -20.07 -5.31
CA ASN A 109 10.67 -20.49 -3.97
C ASN A 109 12.01 -19.86 -3.62
N LEU A 110 12.05 -19.11 -2.49
CA LEU A 110 13.28 -18.50 -2.00
C LEU A 110 13.99 -19.46 -1.04
N PHE A 111 15.29 -19.63 -1.22
CA PHE A 111 16.12 -20.46 -0.34
C PHE A 111 17.43 -19.78 0.04
N PHE A 112 18.02 -20.18 1.17
CA PHE A 112 19.30 -19.68 1.58
C PHE A 112 20.41 -20.29 0.74
N ASP A 113 21.25 -19.41 0.18
CA ASP A 113 22.41 -19.77 -0.62
C ASP A 113 23.58 -18.82 -0.26
N PRO A 114 24.52 -19.26 0.57
CA PRO A 114 25.65 -18.41 0.97
C PRO A 114 26.51 -17.91 -0.18
N THR A 115 26.39 -18.51 -1.37
CA THR A 115 27.13 -18.10 -2.57
C THR A 115 26.44 -16.95 -3.31
N ALA A 116 25.15 -16.73 -3.10
CA ALA A 116 24.33 -15.67 -3.70
C ALA A 116 24.59 -14.30 -3.03
N LYS A 117 25.82 -13.76 -3.16
CA LYS A 117 26.23 -12.50 -2.50
C LYS A 117 25.36 -11.30 -2.90
N VAL A 118 24.89 -11.27 -4.13
CA VAL A 118 24.10 -10.17 -4.71
C VAL A 118 22.78 -9.97 -3.95
N TYR A 119 22.15 -11.07 -3.51
CA TYR A 119 20.89 -11.06 -2.79
C TYR A 119 21.07 -11.41 -1.29
N ASN A 120 22.20 -11.01 -0.72
CA ASN A 120 22.51 -11.20 0.71
C ASN A 120 22.37 -12.65 1.20
N GLY A 121 22.76 -13.62 0.37
CA GLY A 121 22.73 -15.04 0.72
C GLY A 121 21.37 -15.71 0.53
N VAL A 122 20.52 -15.16 -0.32
CA VAL A 122 19.24 -15.76 -0.75
C VAL A 122 19.27 -15.94 -2.25
N ASN A 123 18.78 -17.07 -2.73
CA ASN A 123 18.59 -17.38 -4.13
C ASN A 123 17.15 -17.83 -4.37
N TYR A 124 16.78 -18.07 -5.62
CA TYR A 124 15.41 -18.46 -5.98
C TYR A 124 15.40 -19.51 -7.07
N ASP A 125 14.38 -20.37 -7.01
CA ASP A 125 13.98 -21.26 -8.09
C ASP A 125 12.56 -20.93 -8.54
N ILE A 126 12.25 -21.21 -9.81
CA ILE A 126 10.87 -21.12 -10.28
C ILE A 126 10.05 -22.20 -9.56
N ASP A 127 9.01 -21.77 -8.87
CA ASP A 127 8.12 -22.67 -8.15
C ASP A 127 7.03 -23.20 -9.08
N ALA A 128 7.25 -24.40 -9.62
CA ALA A 128 6.28 -25.08 -10.46
C ALA A 128 5.24 -25.88 -9.65
N ALA A 129 5.48 -26.09 -8.36
CA ALA A 129 4.66 -26.96 -7.51
C ALA A 129 3.56 -26.21 -6.77
N ARG A 130 3.82 -24.94 -6.41
CA ARG A 130 2.88 -24.08 -5.67
C ARG A 130 2.24 -23.07 -6.58
N THR A 131 0.96 -22.82 -6.36
CA THR A 131 0.23 -21.73 -7.00
C THR A 131 0.20 -20.52 -6.06
N ALA A 132 0.29 -19.30 -6.59
CA ALA A 132 0.02 -18.12 -5.79
C ALA A 132 -1.47 -18.04 -5.47
N ILE A 133 -1.82 -17.66 -4.24
CA ILE A 133 -3.20 -17.39 -3.89
C ILE A 133 -3.60 -16.04 -4.49
N SER A 134 -4.29 -16.09 -5.62
CA SER A 134 -4.65 -14.90 -6.44
C SER A 134 -6.14 -14.59 -6.46
N THR A 135 -6.94 -15.27 -5.62
CA THR A 135 -8.39 -15.10 -5.54
C THR A 135 -8.82 -14.43 -4.24
N PHE A 136 -9.95 -13.72 -4.30
CA PHE A 136 -10.62 -13.21 -3.12
C PHE A 136 -12.16 -13.37 -3.28
N PRO A 137 -12.86 -13.91 -2.28
CA PRO A 137 -12.30 -14.60 -1.10
C PRO A 137 -11.51 -15.85 -1.53
N TYR A 138 -10.49 -16.24 -0.75
CA TYR A 138 -9.69 -17.41 -1.07
C TYR A 138 -10.46 -18.71 -0.84
N ASP A 139 -10.09 -19.77 -1.55
CA ASP A 139 -10.59 -21.12 -1.29
C ASP A 139 -9.95 -21.66 0.00
N GLY A 140 -10.76 -22.14 0.94
CA GLY A 140 -10.31 -22.63 2.23
C GLY A 140 -9.31 -23.79 2.17
N ASP A 141 -9.28 -24.52 1.06
CA ASP A 141 -8.34 -25.62 0.82
C ASP A 141 -7.00 -25.14 0.23
N ASP A 142 -6.95 -23.94 -0.36
CA ASP A 142 -5.73 -23.35 -0.91
C ASP A 142 -5.02 -22.53 0.18
N ARG A 143 -4.15 -23.16 0.96
CA ARG A 143 -3.49 -22.56 2.11
C ARG A 143 -2.03 -22.18 1.88
N GLU A 144 -1.34 -22.92 1.02
CA GLU A 144 0.07 -22.67 0.73
C GLU A 144 0.22 -21.85 -0.55
N GLY A 145 0.69 -20.61 -0.41
CA GLY A 145 1.01 -19.75 -1.54
C GLY A 145 2.48 -19.83 -1.91
N SER A 146 2.81 -19.53 -3.17
CA SER A 146 4.17 -19.21 -3.59
C SER A 146 4.48 -17.74 -3.37
N VAL A 147 5.76 -17.40 -3.26
CA VAL A 147 6.22 -16.02 -3.40
C VAL A 147 6.03 -15.60 -4.85
N VAL A 148 5.46 -14.42 -5.06
CA VAL A 148 5.31 -13.80 -6.39
C VAL A 148 6.26 -12.62 -6.49
N ILE A 149 7.11 -12.61 -7.51
CA ILE A 149 7.98 -11.49 -7.86
C ILE A 149 7.43 -10.84 -9.12
N TYR A 150 7.08 -9.56 -9.04
CA TYR A 150 6.70 -8.73 -10.18
C TYR A 150 7.90 -8.01 -10.78
N GLU A 151 8.86 -7.60 -9.93
CA GLU A 151 10.10 -6.96 -10.33
C GLU A 151 11.25 -7.43 -9.44
N PHE A 152 12.33 -7.89 -10.05
CA PHE A 152 13.54 -8.28 -9.31
C PHE A 152 14.25 -7.05 -8.72
N PRO A 153 15.01 -7.24 -7.61
CA PRO A 153 15.76 -6.14 -7.02
C PRO A 153 16.72 -5.48 -8.01
N LYS A 154 16.67 -4.15 -8.08
CA LYS A 154 17.58 -3.39 -8.94
C LYS A 154 18.93 -3.20 -8.28
N LEU A 155 19.97 -3.48 -9.03
CA LEU A 155 21.35 -3.37 -8.58
C LEU A 155 21.99 -2.07 -9.07
N ILE A 156 22.81 -1.46 -8.22
CA ILE A 156 23.76 -0.41 -8.57
C ILE A 156 25.11 -0.87 -8.07
N ASN A 157 26.10 -0.99 -8.99
CA ASN A 157 27.42 -1.52 -8.68
C ASN A 157 27.35 -2.86 -7.90
N ASP A 158 26.55 -3.79 -8.41
CA ASP A 158 26.30 -5.13 -7.84
C ASP A 158 25.73 -5.13 -6.40
N GLN A 159 25.15 -4.03 -5.96
CA GLN A 159 24.52 -3.91 -4.66
C GLN A 159 23.08 -3.36 -4.78
N ILE A 160 22.23 -3.83 -3.92
CA ILE A 160 20.86 -3.28 -3.78
C ILE A 160 20.96 -2.05 -2.88
N PRO A 161 20.51 -0.86 -3.34
CA PRO A 161 20.60 0.37 -2.55
C PRO A 161 19.84 0.26 -1.23
N GLU A 162 20.45 0.70 -0.15
CA GLU A 162 19.85 0.66 1.18
C GLU A 162 18.57 1.52 1.24
N GLY A 163 17.50 0.93 1.74
CA GLY A 163 16.21 1.59 1.88
C GLY A 163 15.45 1.77 0.56
N ALA A 164 15.92 1.16 -0.55
CA ALA A 164 15.20 1.16 -1.82
C ALA A 164 13.87 0.40 -1.76
N TYR A 165 13.74 -0.52 -0.79
CA TYR A 165 12.56 -1.36 -0.61
C TYR A 165 12.13 -1.39 0.84
N ILE A 166 10.83 -1.61 1.06
CA ILE A 166 10.20 -1.88 2.35
C ILE A 166 9.27 -3.07 2.24
N ILE A 167 8.97 -3.69 3.36
CA ILE A 167 8.04 -4.81 3.48
C ILE A 167 6.93 -4.41 4.43
N GLY A 168 5.67 -4.65 4.02
CA GLY A 168 4.50 -4.60 4.88
C GLY A 168 3.98 -6.01 5.13
N CYS A 169 3.59 -6.31 6.35
CA CYS A 169 3.09 -7.63 6.72
C CYS A 169 1.90 -7.53 7.69
N ASP A 170 0.85 -8.29 7.34
CA ASP A 170 -0.21 -8.69 8.24
C ASP A 170 -0.05 -10.17 8.54
N PRO A 171 0.48 -10.57 9.73
CA PRO A 171 0.65 -11.96 10.07
C PRO A 171 -0.67 -12.53 10.58
N PHE A 172 -0.96 -13.80 10.31
CA PHE A 172 -2.16 -14.42 10.86
C PHE A 172 -2.04 -14.68 12.37
N LYS A 173 -3.19 -14.62 13.04
CA LYS A 173 -3.27 -14.60 14.49
C LYS A 173 -2.98 -15.97 15.15
N ASP A 174 -3.42 -17.04 14.53
CA ASP A 174 -3.52 -18.36 15.17
C ASP A 174 -3.11 -19.47 14.23
N ASP A 175 -2.41 -20.49 14.75
CA ASP A 175 -2.01 -21.67 13.99
C ASP A 175 -3.12 -22.75 13.96
N SER A 176 -4.31 -22.47 14.51
CA SER A 176 -5.42 -23.40 14.51
C SER A 176 -5.87 -23.79 13.08
N ALA A 177 -6.25 -25.05 12.90
CA ALA A 177 -6.69 -25.57 11.59
C ALA A 177 -7.97 -24.88 11.06
N THR A 178 -8.76 -24.29 11.95
CA THR A 178 -10.04 -23.64 11.64
C THR A 178 -9.93 -22.16 11.29
N GLY A 179 -8.74 -21.56 11.44
CA GLY A 179 -8.53 -20.15 11.10
C GLY A 179 -8.64 -19.90 9.60
N GLN A 180 -9.31 -18.81 9.22
CA GLN A 180 -9.48 -18.39 7.83
C GLN A 180 -8.58 -17.21 7.44
N SER A 181 -7.83 -16.61 8.37
CA SER A 181 -6.92 -15.51 8.10
C SER A 181 -5.66 -16.01 7.41
N LEU A 182 -5.20 -15.29 6.40
CA LEU A 182 -3.94 -15.52 5.70
C LEU A 182 -2.87 -14.57 6.23
N ALA A 183 -1.60 -14.95 6.14
CA ALA A 183 -0.54 -13.95 6.18
C ALA A 183 -0.49 -13.24 4.83
N ALA A 184 -0.37 -11.92 4.85
CA ALA A 184 -0.17 -11.11 3.66
C ALA A 184 1.10 -10.28 3.80
N VAL A 185 2.06 -10.52 2.91
CA VAL A 185 3.35 -9.84 2.85
C VAL A 185 3.48 -9.17 1.50
N TYR A 186 3.77 -7.88 1.50
CA TYR A 186 4.04 -7.10 0.29
C TYR A 186 5.41 -6.46 0.37
N VAL A 187 6.12 -6.42 -0.74
CA VAL A 187 7.36 -5.67 -0.91
C VAL A 187 7.11 -4.52 -1.88
N MET A 188 7.55 -3.33 -1.50
CA MET A 188 7.29 -2.11 -2.25
C MET A 188 8.56 -1.29 -2.45
N LYS A 189 8.70 -0.67 -3.63
CA LYS A 189 9.74 0.33 -3.90
C LYS A 189 9.49 1.59 -3.07
N THR A 190 10.55 2.28 -2.68
CA THR A 190 10.51 3.57 -1.98
C THR A 190 11.03 4.69 -2.87
N SER A 191 10.91 5.94 -2.41
CA SER A 191 11.54 7.09 -3.08
C SER A 191 13.07 7.02 -3.16
N LYS A 192 13.72 6.09 -2.44
CA LYS A 192 15.17 5.81 -2.54
C LYS A 192 15.51 4.80 -3.63
N HIS A 193 14.51 4.23 -4.27
CA HIS A 193 14.74 3.34 -5.41
C HIS A 193 15.40 4.13 -6.55
N PRO A 194 16.40 3.57 -7.25
CA PRO A 194 17.15 4.29 -8.28
C PRO A 194 16.36 4.60 -9.56
N SER A 195 15.16 4.06 -9.70
CA SER A 195 14.27 4.46 -10.79
C SER A 195 13.67 5.82 -10.47
N THR A 196 13.79 6.76 -11.37
CA THR A 196 13.10 8.05 -11.29
C THR A 196 11.61 7.94 -11.61
N ILE A 197 11.23 6.85 -12.29
CA ILE A 197 9.85 6.51 -12.65
C ILE A 197 9.53 5.18 -11.99
N GLY A 198 8.33 5.05 -11.36
CA GLY A 198 7.88 3.79 -10.79
C GLY A 198 8.42 3.46 -9.40
N TYR A 199 8.64 4.48 -8.54
CA TYR A 199 8.73 4.25 -7.09
C TYR A 199 7.32 4.08 -6.51
N ASP A 200 7.23 3.54 -5.28
CA ASP A 200 5.98 3.20 -4.60
C ASP A 200 5.13 2.16 -5.36
N GLU A 201 5.75 1.24 -6.07
CA GLU A 201 5.10 0.09 -6.70
C GLU A 201 5.36 -1.19 -5.91
N ILE A 202 4.37 -2.09 -5.95
CA ILE A 202 4.52 -3.45 -5.41
C ILE A 202 5.45 -4.22 -6.33
N VAL A 203 6.52 -4.79 -5.79
CA VAL A 203 7.53 -5.58 -6.53
C VAL A 203 7.49 -7.06 -6.20
N ALA A 204 6.94 -7.43 -5.05
CA ALA A 204 6.72 -8.83 -4.67
C ALA A 204 5.59 -8.95 -3.67
N SER A 205 5.03 -10.15 -3.57
CA SER A 205 4.04 -10.51 -2.55
C SER A 205 4.18 -11.97 -2.13
N TYR A 206 3.69 -12.25 -0.93
CA TYR A 206 3.42 -13.59 -0.46
C TYR A 206 2.10 -13.58 0.30
N ILE A 207 1.19 -14.46 -0.09
CA ILE A 207 -0.10 -14.66 0.55
C ILE A 207 -0.22 -16.13 0.88
N GLY A 208 -0.48 -16.48 2.14
CA GLY A 208 -0.60 -17.88 2.49
C GLY A 208 -0.80 -18.14 3.98
N ARG A 209 -1.15 -19.38 4.29
CA ARG A 209 -1.25 -19.94 5.64
C ARG A 209 -0.58 -21.32 5.65
N PRO A 210 0.77 -21.36 5.60
CA PRO A 210 1.51 -22.59 5.45
C PRO A 210 1.26 -23.54 6.63
N TYR A 211 1.36 -24.85 6.37
CA TYR A 211 1.12 -25.90 7.38
C TYR A 211 2.12 -25.87 8.52
N LEU A 212 3.35 -25.43 8.27
CA LEU A 212 4.37 -25.24 9.32
C LEU A 212 4.14 -23.97 10.15
N GLY A 213 3.08 -23.23 9.85
CA GLY A 213 2.59 -22.12 10.66
C GLY A 213 3.40 -20.85 10.55
N LYS A 214 3.32 -20.01 11.58
CA LYS A 214 3.89 -18.66 11.63
C LYS A 214 5.39 -18.60 11.37
N ASN A 215 6.15 -19.63 11.79
CA ASN A 215 7.61 -19.65 11.60
C ASN A 215 7.99 -19.71 10.12
N GLU A 216 7.21 -20.40 9.29
CA GLU A 216 7.43 -20.44 7.84
C GLU A 216 7.17 -19.08 7.21
N VAL A 217 6.10 -18.39 7.61
CA VAL A 217 5.83 -17.01 7.17
C VAL A 217 6.97 -16.07 7.56
N ASN A 218 7.44 -16.17 8.81
CA ASN A 218 8.56 -15.36 9.30
C ASN A 218 9.87 -15.63 8.53
N GLU A 219 10.11 -16.90 8.14
CA GLU A 219 11.25 -17.28 7.32
C GLU A 219 11.12 -16.70 5.89
N ILE A 220 9.92 -16.74 5.30
CA ILE A 220 9.65 -16.11 4.00
C ILE A 220 9.89 -14.60 4.07
N MET A 221 9.39 -13.92 5.10
CA MET A 221 9.67 -12.49 5.32
C MET A 221 11.16 -12.21 5.45
N TYR A 222 11.89 -13.07 6.18
CA TYR A 222 13.33 -12.95 6.33
C TYR A 222 14.06 -13.07 4.98
N LYS A 223 13.73 -14.11 4.21
CA LYS A 223 14.28 -14.30 2.86
C LYS A 223 13.95 -13.12 1.94
N LEU A 224 12.69 -12.64 1.92
CA LEU A 224 12.29 -11.46 1.15
C LEU A 224 13.06 -10.21 1.58
N SER A 225 13.24 -9.99 2.88
CA SER A 225 14.00 -8.85 3.38
C SER A 225 15.44 -8.87 2.87
N LEU A 226 16.13 -10.01 2.98
CA LEU A 226 17.49 -10.17 2.46
C LEU A 226 17.52 -9.99 0.95
N PHE A 227 16.63 -10.65 0.23
CA PHE A 227 16.56 -10.63 -1.23
C PHE A 227 16.37 -9.22 -1.78
N TYR A 228 15.63 -8.36 -1.08
CA TYR A 228 15.41 -6.95 -1.41
C TYR A 228 16.33 -5.98 -0.62
N GLY A 229 17.57 -6.38 -0.34
CA GLY A 229 18.59 -5.48 0.17
C GLY A 229 18.43 -5.11 1.65
N ASN A 230 18.06 -6.04 2.50
CA ASN A 230 17.74 -5.83 3.91
C ASN A 230 16.55 -4.86 4.09
N ALA A 231 15.52 -5.02 3.25
CA ALA A 231 14.30 -4.22 3.32
C ALA A 231 13.69 -4.28 4.72
N LYS A 232 13.33 -3.11 5.30
CA LYS A 232 12.72 -3.02 6.63
C LYS A 232 11.31 -3.58 6.62
N ILE A 233 10.99 -4.39 7.64
CA ILE A 233 9.70 -5.07 7.80
C ILE A 233 8.83 -4.26 8.74
N TYR A 234 7.72 -3.74 8.22
CA TYR A 234 6.63 -3.10 8.95
C TYR A 234 5.52 -4.13 9.15
N PHE A 235 5.21 -4.48 10.38
CA PHE A 235 4.29 -5.57 10.70
C PHE A 235 3.35 -5.21 11.84
N GLU A 236 2.15 -5.82 11.86
CA GLU A 236 1.27 -5.74 13.02
C GLU A 236 1.85 -6.53 14.19
N ASN A 237 2.07 -5.85 15.33
CA ASN A 237 2.77 -6.44 16.46
C ASN A 237 1.85 -7.08 17.51
N ALA A 238 0.53 -6.95 17.37
CA ALA A 238 -0.43 -7.57 18.27
C ALA A 238 -0.64 -9.07 18.00
N VAL A 239 -0.22 -9.54 16.84
CA VAL A 239 -0.43 -10.92 16.39
C VAL A 239 0.88 -11.52 15.83
N GLY A 240 0.90 -12.84 15.74
CA GLY A 240 2.10 -13.56 15.28
C GLY A 240 3.21 -13.59 16.34
N ASN A 241 4.33 -14.12 15.95
CA ASN A 241 5.55 -14.20 16.77
C ASN A 241 6.74 -13.58 16.01
N VAL A 242 6.47 -12.55 15.22
CA VAL A 242 7.46 -11.95 14.31
C VAL A 242 8.69 -11.48 15.10
N LYS A 243 8.50 -10.67 16.14
CA LYS A 243 9.61 -10.16 16.96
C LYS A 243 10.44 -11.29 17.55
N ASP A 244 9.80 -12.29 18.14
CA ASP A 244 10.48 -13.41 18.84
C ASP A 244 11.29 -14.25 17.84
N TYR A 245 10.75 -14.45 16.62
CA TYR A 245 11.49 -15.11 15.55
C TYR A 245 12.75 -14.36 15.17
N PHE A 246 12.65 -13.04 14.88
CA PHE A 246 13.78 -12.22 14.47
C PHE A 246 14.80 -12.00 15.60
N GLU A 247 14.37 -11.97 16.86
CA GLU A 247 15.24 -11.96 18.03
C GLU A 247 16.05 -13.27 18.13
N ARG A 248 15.41 -14.42 17.96
CA ARG A 248 16.06 -15.74 17.99
C ARG A 248 17.15 -15.89 16.91
N ILE A 249 16.88 -15.38 15.70
CA ILE A 249 17.87 -15.39 14.61
C ILE A 249 18.84 -14.20 14.66
N ARG A 250 18.74 -13.34 15.67
CA ARG A 250 19.58 -12.14 15.88
C ARG A 250 19.51 -11.14 14.73
N ARG A 251 18.35 -10.95 14.13
CA ARG A 251 18.11 -10.02 13.01
C ARG A 251 17.00 -9.01 13.30
N LEU A 252 16.91 -8.52 14.54
CA LEU A 252 16.02 -7.41 14.91
C LEU A 252 16.31 -6.13 14.11
N ASP A 253 17.51 -6.04 13.53
CA ASP A 253 17.91 -4.95 12.62
C ASP A 253 17.00 -4.85 11.39
N LEU A 254 16.38 -5.92 10.96
CA LEU A 254 15.47 -5.95 9.82
C LEU A 254 14.05 -5.45 10.15
N LEU A 255 13.66 -5.48 11.41
CA LEU A 255 12.36 -5.02 11.85
C LEU A 255 12.30 -3.49 11.94
N ALA A 256 11.22 -2.91 11.45
CA ALA A 256 10.94 -1.50 11.64
C ALA A 256 10.58 -1.22 13.10
N ARG A 257 11.13 -0.13 13.66
CA ARG A 257 10.67 0.41 14.94
C ARG A 257 9.26 0.94 14.79
N GLN A 258 8.54 1.06 15.90
CA GLN A 258 7.21 1.63 15.88
C GLN A 258 7.22 3.01 15.22
N PRO A 259 6.43 3.23 14.16
CA PRO A 259 6.37 4.51 13.45
C PRO A 259 5.90 5.64 14.37
N VAL A 260 6.64 6.73 14.43
CA VAL A 260 6.33 7.87 15.30
C VAL A 260 5.18 8.71 14.72
N THR A 261 5.09 8.76 13.42
CA THR A 261 4.19 9.63 12.67
C THR A 261 2.72 9.31 12.91
N ILE A 262 2.37 8.03 12.90
CA ILE A 262 0.99 7.57 13.04
C ILE A 262 0.60 7.45 14.52
N PHE A 263 1.56 7.16 15.40
CA PHE A 263 1.27 6.81 16.77
C PHE A 263 1.43 7.97 17.78
N ASN A 264 1.88 9.16 17.35
CA ASN A 264 1.95 10.42 18.12
C ASN A 264 2.24 10.26 19.63
N LYS A 265 2.85 9.14 20.02
CA LYS A 265 3.30 8.95 21.39
C LYS A 265 4.63 9.68 21.50
N LYS A 266 4.62 10.83 22.18
CA LYS A 266 5.82 11.30 22.87
C LYS A 266 6.38 10.09 23.60
N ALA A 267 7.59 9.66 23.24
CA ALA A 267 8.28 8.63 23.99
C ALA A 267 8.22 9.05 25.46
N SER A 268 7.56 8.26 26.29
CA SER A 268 7.56 8.48 27.73
C SER A 268 8.99 8.22 28.19
N TYR A 269 9.69 9.26 28.57
CA TYR A 269 11.08 9.21 29.03
C TYR A 269 11.23 8.55 30.42
N ASP A 270 10.11 8.15 31.06
CA ASP A 270 10.09 7.70 32.46
C ASP A 270 10.29 6.19 32.67
N SER A 271 10.27 5.39 31.65
CA SER A 271 10.69 3.98 31.70
C SER A 271 11.72 3.81 30.59
N GLY A 272 12.95 3.44 30.93
CA GLY A 272 14.09 3.32 30.04
C GLY A 272 13.72 2.75 28.65
N PRO A 273 14.38 3.13 27.56
CA PRO A 273 13.84 3.03 26.20
C PRO A 273 13.72 1.57 25.76
N GLN A 274 12.61 0.94 26.08
CA GLN A 274 12.28 -0.34 25.47
C GLN A 274 11.91 -0.08 24.02
N VAL A 275 12.75 -0.52 23.10
CA VAL A 275 12.50 -0.39 21.66
C VAL A 275 11.30 -1.26 21.30
N VAL A 276 10.23 -0.61 20.86
CA VAL A 276 9.04 -1.27 20.33
C VAL A 276 9.18 -1.44 18.82
N TYR A 277 8.96 -2.65 18.33
CA TYR A 277 8.97 -3.00 16.91
C TYR A 277 7.55 -3.20 16.39
N GLY A 278 7.32 -2.90 15.10
CA GLY A 278 6.03 -3.02 14.47
C GLY A 278 5.02 -1.98 14.96
N TYR A 279 3.75 -2.17 14.65
CA TYR A 279 2.67 -1.23 14.96
C TYR A 279 1.40 -1.96 15.44
N PRO A 280 0.64 -1.41 16.40
CA PRO A 280 -0.62 -1.99 16.83
C PRO A 280 -1.78 -1.52 15.95
N MET A 281 -2.51 -2.45 15.31
CA MET A 281 -3.74 -2.16 14.55
C MET A 281 -5.02 -2.47 15.33
N SER A 282 -4.89 -2.92 16.58
CA SER A 282 -6.02 -3.22 17.46
C SER A 282 -6.81 -1.98 17.92
N ASN A 283 -6.25 -0.77 17.73
CA ASN A 283 -6.93 0.48 18.03
C ASN A 283 -7.63 1.02 16.77
N ASP A 284 -8.97 1.11 16.80
CA ASP A 284 -9.78 1.55 15.66
C ASP A 284 -9.38 2.92 15.11
N LYS A 285 -8.97 3.85 15.97
CA LYS A 285 -8.49 5.18 15.55
C LYS A 285 -7.21 5.07 14.72
N VAL A 286 -6.27 4.24 15.17
CA VAL A 286 -5.00 4.00 14.48
C VAL A 286 -5.24 3.28 13.16
N LYS A 287 -6.06 2.24 13.19
CA LYS A 287 -6.48 1.51 11.99
C LYS A 287 -7.12 2.44 10.97
N TRP A 288 -8.05 3.28 11.41
CA TRP A 288 -8.70 4.26 10.55
C TRP A 288 -7.71 5.25 9.92
N GLU A 289 -6.78 5.79 10.71
CA GLU A 289 -5.76 6.73 10.23
C GLU A 289 -4.84 6.08 9.18
N ALA A 290 -4.36 4.86 9.44
CA ALA A 290 -3.54 4.11 8.50
C ALA A 290 -4.28 3.84 7.18
N LEU A 291 -5.56 3.49 7.23
CA LEU A 291 -6.40 3.28 6.06
C LEU A 291 -6.68 4.58 5.29
N GLN A 292 -6.74 5.74 5.96
CA GLN A 292 -6.80 7.04 5.27
C GLN A 292 -5.50 7.33 4.50
N TYR A 293 -4.32 7.00 5.05
CA TYR A 293 -3.07 7.11 4.29
C TYR A 293 -3.07 6.21 3.06
N LEU A 294 -3.57 4.97 3.18
CA LEU A 294 -3.73 4.08 2.03
C LEU A 294 -4.68 4.68 0.99
N ARG A 295 -5.82 5.22 1.41
CA ARG A 295 -6.76 5.91 0.51
C ARG A 295 -6.12 7.09 -0.22
N MET A 296 -5.37 7.93 0.50
CA MET A 296 -4.67 9.07 -0.08
C MET A 296 -3.63 8.60 -1.11
N TRP A 297 -2.85 7.57 -0.79
CA TRP A 297 -1.88 6.98 -1.69
C TRP A 297 -2.56 6.44 -2.97
N LEU A 298 -3.68 5.72 -2.85
CA LEU A 298 -4.40 5.19 -4.02
C LEU A 298 -4.83 6.29 -4.98
N LEU A 299 -5.21 7.47 -4.48
CA LEU A 299 -5.72 8.59 -5.28
C LEU A 299 -4.63 9.56 -5.75
N GLU A 300 -3.40 9.41 -5.28
CA GLU A 300 -2.29 10.29 -5.64
C GLU A 300 -1.95 10.13 -7.13
N GLU A 301 -1.88 11.27 -7.84
CA GLU A 301 -1.52 11.31 -9.26
C GLU A 301 -0.01 11.22 -9.45
N ARG A 302 0.42 10.33 -10.33
CA ARG A 302 1.82 10.13 -10.73
C ARG A 302 2.18 10.88 -11.99
N SER A 303 1.26 10.89 -12.92
CA SER A 303 1.34 11.59 -14.19
C SER A 303 -0.08 11.91 -14.66
N GLU A 304 -0.21 12.59 -15.78
CA GLU A 304 -1.50 12.91 -16.35
C GLU A 304 -2.37 11.66 -16.52
N ASN A 305 -3.48 11.61 -15.78
CA ASN A 305 -4.45 10.52 -15.76
C ASN A 305 -3.96 9.15 -15.20
N VAL A 306 -2.79 9.10 -14.55
CA VAL A 306 -2.29 7.88 -13.89
C VAL A 306 -2.18 8.10 -12.40
N ARG A 307 -2.89 7.30 -11.62
CA ARG A 307 -2.85 7.30 -10.15
C ARG A 307 -2.10 6.08 -9.64
N ASN A 308 -1.74 6.07 -8.37
CA ASN A 308 -1.10 4.90 -7.75
C ASN A 308 -1.95 3.64 -7.87
N LEU A 309 -3.28 3.75 -7.75
CA LEU A 309 -4.17 2.60 -7.92
C LEU A 309 -4.05 1.95 -9.31
N ASP A 310 -3.70 2.72 -10.35
CA ASP A 310 -3.52 2.22 -11.72
C ASP A 310 -2.21 1.41 -11.88
N LEU A 311 -1.31 1.46 -10.89
CA LEU A 311 -0.06 0.68 -10.86
C LEU A 311 -0.20 -0.67 -10.14
N ILE A 312 -1.31 -0.89 -9.42
CA ILE A 312 -1.54 -2.17 -8.74
C ILE A 312 -1.81 -3.24 -9.79
N SER A 313 -1.04 -4.34 -9.72
CA SER A 313 -1.14 -5.49 -10.64
C SER A 313 -1.76 -6.74 -9.98
N ASP A 314 -1.94 -6.75 -8.65
CA ASP A 314 -2.56 -7.85 -7.90
C ASP A 314 -4.09 -7.74 -7.95
N PRO A 315 -4.80 -8.61 -8.70
CA PRO A 315 -6.25 -8.56 -8.83
C PRO A 315 -6.97 -8.89 -7.52
N ALA A 316 -6.40 -9.76 -6.68
CA ALA A 316 -7.02 -10.13 -5.41
C ALA A 316 -6.93 -9.00 -4.38
N LEU A 317 -5.83 -8.26 -4.34
CA LEU A 317 -5.74 -7.03 -3.53
C LEU A 317 -6.79 -6.01 -3.95
N ILE A 318 -6.97 -5.81 -5.26
CA ILE A 318 -7.99 -4.87 -5.76
C ILE A 318 -9.41 -5.35 -5.38
N GLN A 319 -9.68 -6.64 -5.47
CA GLN A 319 -10.98 -7.20 -5.05
C GLN A 319 -11.23 -7.03 -3.55
N GLU A 320 -10.20 -7.20 -2.71
CA GLU A 320 -10.30 -6.90 -1.27
C GLU A 320 -10.57 -5.41 -1.03
N LEU A 321 -9.86 -4.51 -1.70
CA LEU A 321 -10.10 -3.06 -1.60
C LEU A 321 -11.54 -2.68 -2.00
N ILE A 322 -12.09 -3.29 -3.07
CA ILE A 322 -13.47 -3.08 -3.52
C ILE A 322 -14.48 -3.58 -2.49
N SER A 323 -14.18 -4.69 -1.83
CA SER A 323 -15.09 -5.35 -0.88
C SER A 323 -14.91 -4.87 0.55
N PHE A 324 -13.92 -4.03 0.81
CA PHE A 324 -13.46 -3.64 2.14
C PHE A 324 -14.59 -3.05 3.00
N ASN A 325 -14.62 -3.47 4.25
CA ASN A 325 -15.38 -2.87 5.33
C ASN A 325 -14.60 -3.06 6.65
N MET A 326 -14.93 -2.28 7.68
CA MET A 326 -14.17 -2.29 8.95
C MET A 326 -14.32 -3.58 9.76
N ASP A 327 -15.39 -4.35 9.52
CA ASP A 327 -15.75 -5.54 10.30
C ASP A 327 -15.28 -6.85 9.65
N GLY A 328 -14.84 -6.80 8.40
CA GLY A 328 -14.42 -7.96 7.62
C GLY A 328 -12.95 -8.33 7.81
N ASN A 329 -12.59 -9.51 7.29
CA ASN A 329 -11.21 -9.97 7.21
C ASN A 329 -10.65 -9.66 5.81
N PHE A 330 -9.63 -8.78 5.75
CA PHE A 330 -9.02 -8.28 4.52
C PHE A 330 -7.50 -8.25 4.68
N ASP A 331 -6.91 -9.44 4.75
CA ASP A 331 -5.49 -9.64 5.09
C ASP A 331 -4.55 -8.93 4.11
N ARG A 332 -4.87 -8.95 2.80
CA ARG A 332 -4.06 -8.25 1.78
C ARG A 332 -4.08 -6.75 1.95
N VAL A 333 -5.25 -6.18 2.23
CA VAL A 333 -5.39 -4.74 2.47
C VAL A 333 -4.57 -4.34 3.71
N MET A 334 -4.59 -5.15 4.77
CA MET A 334 -3.85 -4.89 5.99
C MET A 334 -2.34 -5.04 5.80
N GLY A 335 -1.87 -6.08 5.12
CA GLY A 335 -0.46 -6.27 4.79
C GLY A 335 0.07 -5.14 3.91
N PHE A 336 -0.70 -4.73 2.89
CA PHE A 336 -0.35 -3.61 2.03
C PHE A 336 -0.35 -2.27 2.79
N THR A 337 -1.27 -2.07 3.73
CA THR A 337 -1.28 -0.89 4.62
C THR A 337 0.04 -0.78 5.40
N GLY A 338 0.68 -1.88 5.76
CA GLY A 338 2.02 -1.89 6.36
C GLY A 338 3.09 -1.24 5.48
N CYS A 339 3.06 -1.47 4.17
CA CYS A 339 3.93 -0.76 3.23
C CYS A 339 3.66 0.75 3.22
N ILE A 340 2.39 1.15 3.21
CA ILE A 340 2.02 2.57 3.20
C ILE A 340 2.46 3.27 4.48
N ILE A 341 2.34 2.63 5.64
CA ILE A 341 2.89 3.11 6.91
C ILE A 341 4.40 3.34 6.79
N GLY A 342 5.11 2.37 6.22
CA GLY A 342 6.56 2.45 6.00
C GLY A 342 6.97 3.58 5.06
N LEU A 343 6.22 3.80 3.98
CA LEU A 343 6.45 4.92 3.07
C LEU A 343 6.29 6.27 3.78
N GLN A 344 5.20 6.45 4.53
CA GLN A 344 4.94 7.67 5.28
C GLN A 344 6.04 7.95 6.33
N GLU A 345 6.47 6.94 7.06
CA GLU A 345 7.55 7.09 8.04
C GLU A 345 8.86 7.48 7.37
N THR A 346 9.20 6.83 6.24
CA THR A 346 10.43 7.13 5.48
C THR A 346 10.43 8.55 4.92
N GLN A 347 9.30 9.02 4.39
CA GLN A 347 9.15 10.39 3.89
C GLN A 347 9.28 11.42 5.00
N ASN A 348 8.65 11.17 6.14
CA ASN A 348 8.71 12.08 7.30
C ASN A 348 10.11 12.14 7.93
N LEU A 349 10.80 11.01 8.01
CA LEU A 349 12.20 10.98 8.46
C LEU A 349 13.11 11.79 7.51
N ASN A 350 12.91 11.67 6.20
CA ASN A 350 13.66 12.45 5.22
C ASN A 350 13.36 13.96 5.35
N LYS A 351 12.09 14.33 5.53
CA LYS A 351 11.68 15.74 5.73
C LYS A 351 12.28 16.33 6.99
N ARG A 352 12.19 15.65 8.13
CA ARG A 352 12.82 16.06 9.40
C ARG A 352 14.34 16.19 9.28
N ARG A 353 14.98 15.28 8.55
CA ARG A 353 16.41 15.34 8.30
C ARG A 353 16.79 16.56 7.47
N GLN A 354 16.04 16.89 6.44
CA GLN A 354 16.24 18.09 5.63
C GLN A 354 16.02 19.37 6.44
N GLU A 355 14.97 19.42 7.27
CA GLU A 355 14.71 20.53 8.19
C GLU A 355 15.88 20.73 9.17
N PHE A 356 16.34 19.66 9.82
CA PHE A 356 17.49 19.70 10.72
C PHE A 356 18.77 20.24 10.05
N PHE A 357 19.12 19.72 8.88
CA PHE A 357 20.27 20.20 8.12
C PHE A 357 20.10 21.64 7.62
N SER A 358 18.88 22.07 7.34
CA SER A 358 18.61 23.48 6.98
C SER A 358 18.77 24.41 8.17
N GLU A 359 18.34 24.00 9.36
CA GLU A 359 18.55 24.74 10.61
C GLU A 359 20.02 24.80 11.00
N GLU A 360 20.78 23.69 10.89
CA GLU A 360 22.22 23.65 11.15
C GLU A 360 22.98 24.55 10.17
N ASN A 361 22.62 24.53 8.89
CA ASN A 361 23.18 25.45 7.89
C ASN A 361 22.84 26.92 8.18
N GLN A 362 21.64 27.21 8.69
CA GLN A 362 21.26 28.56 9.07
C GLN A 362 22.03 29.01 10.31
N PHE A 363 22.16 28.17 11.33
CA PHE A 363 22.96 28.41 12.51
C PHE A 363 24.43 28.68 12.16
N SER A 364 25.04 27.87 11.28
CA SER A 364 26.39 28.08 10.79
C SER A 364 26.56 29.44 10.10
N LYS A 365 25.63 29.82 9.22
CA LYS A 365 25.63 31.12 8.56
C LYS A 365 25.47 32.31 9.55
N ASP A 366 24.65 32.12 10.55
CA ASP A 366 24.43 33.15 11.57
C ASP A 366 25.65 33.26 12.51
N MET A 367 26.33 32.15 12.83
CA MET A 367 27.62 32.13 13.52
C MET A 367 28.72 32.82 12.70
N ASP A 368 28.82 32.55 11.41
CA ASP A 368 29.77 33.21 10.53
C ASP A 368 29.54 34.70 10.46
N LYS A 369 28.27 35.13 10.34
CA LYS A 369 27.90 36.57 10.43
C LYS A 369 28.27 37.18 11.77
N PHE A 370 28.02 36.48 12.88
CA PHE A 370 28.37 36.89 14.20
C PHE A 370 29.89 37.08 14.34
N ILE A 371 30.69 36.10 13.88
CA ILE A 371 32.15 36.15 13.87
C ILE A 371 32.65 37.32 13.02
N VAL A 372 32.12 37.51 11.81
CA VAL A 372 32.50 38.60 10.91
C VAL A 372 32.17 39.96 11.54
N ASN A 373 30.97 40.13 12.11
CA ASN A 373 30.53 41.37 12.71
C ASN A 373 31.31 41.71 14.00
N ASN A 374 31.76 40.70 14.74
CA ASN A 374 32.51 40.88 15.98
C ASN A 374 34.03 40.83 15.82
N LYS A 375 34.55 40.54 14.61
CA LYS A 375 35.97 40.45 14.31
C LYS A 375 36.72 41.76 14.64
N LYS A 376 36.07 42.93 14.49
CA LYS A 376 36.58 44.23 14.88
C LYS A 376 36.69 44.36 16.39
N LEU A 377 35.76 43.82 17.17
CA LEU A 377 35.78 43.83 18.65
C LEU A 377 36.87 42.88 19.18
N PHE A 378 37.03 41.70 18.60
CA PHE A 378 38.10 40.78 18.96
C PHE A 378 39.48 41.35 18.66
N ASN A 379 39.67 41.95 17.47
CA ASN A 379 40.97 42.59 17.13
C ASN A 379 41.26 43.82 18.00
N ALA A 380 40.27 44.56 18.44
CA ALA A 380 40.46 45.72 19.35
C ALA A 380 40.91 45.26 20.76
N GLN A 381 40.36 44.18 21.30
CA GLN A 381 40.77 43.61 22.58
C GLN A 381 42.19 43.01 22.53
N PHE A 382 42.58 42.35 21.46
CA PHE A 382 43.95 41.81 21.30
C PHE A 382 45.02 42.89 21.03
N SER A 383 44.65 44.03 20.49
CA SER A 383 45.58 45.18 20.32
C SER A 383 45.87 45.92 21.63
N GLN A 384 44.92 45.97 22.57
CA GLN A 384 45.13 46.57 23.90
C GLN A 384 45.98 45.69 24.81
N THR A 385 46.03 44.38 24.63
CA THR A 385 46.83 43.48 25.44
C THR A 385 48.31 43.50 25.06
N LYS A 386 48.68 44.00 23.87
CA LYS A 386 50.06 44.18 23.43
C LYS A 386 50.72 45.46 23.93
N THR A 387 49.97 46.40 24.52
CA THR A 387 50.51 47.72 25.02
C THR A 387 50.87 47.67 26.51
N ILE A 388 50.72 46.54 27.21
CA ILE A 388 51.03 46.41 28.67
C ILE A 388 52.29 45.57 28.90
N LEU A 389 53.05 45.19 27.87
CA LEU A 389 54.29 44.45 28.00
C LEU A 389 55.48 45.13 27.27
N TYR A 390 55.71 46.40 27.63
CA TYR A 390 57.00 47.09 27.45
C TYR A 390 57.24 48.04 28.62
#